data_c24c16159c4fb275af8fedafcbb2073d
#
_entry.id   c24c16159c4fb275af8fedafcbb2073d
#
_cell.length_a   1.000
_cell.length_b   1.000
_cell.length_c   1.000
_cell.angle_alpha   90.00
_cell.angle_beta   90.00
_cell.angle_gamma   90.00
#
_symmetry.space_group_name_H-M   'P 1'
#
loop_
_entity.id
_entity.type
_entity.pdbx_description
1 polymer ?
#
loop_
_entity_poly.entity_id
_entity_poly.type
_entity_poly.pdbx_seq_one_letter_code
_entity_poly.pdbx_strand_id
1 'polypeptide(L)'
;MSLPAPSRTSYALVTGASQGIGKAMAQDFAALGYNVILVARRRELLESIATELEQRHNIDAIALPADLAVADDVARVTDTIATHEVSILVNSAGIASFGPFMDQDWSYETTQFELNGTAVHRLTRAALERMLPRRSGAICNVGSAAGNIPIPNNATYVFTKAGVNAFTEALHYELKGTGVSCTLLAPGPVREATIAEEDQSIVDKVVPDFLWTTYESCSQETIAAMRRNQRRVVPGPLSKAMNTLSQVLPTPVIAPLVGSFYAKMG
;
A
#
# COMPACT_ATOMS: atom_id res chain seq x y z
N MET A 1 12.88 2.89 17.01
CA MET A 1 11.60 2.31 17.45
C MET A 1 11.39 1.06 16.65
N SER A 2 11.08 -0.05 17.28
CA SER A 2 10.66 -1.29 16.62
C SER A 2 9.15 -1.25 16.40
N LEU A 3 8.63 -2.10 15.50
CA LEU A 3 7.19 -2.38 15.43
C LEU A 3 6.65 -2.69 16.84
N PRO A 4 5.42 -2.25 17.19
CA PRO A 4 4.75 -2.72 18.40
C PRO A 4 4.77 -4.25 18.44
N ALA A 5 5.03 -4.85 19.60
CA ALA A 5 5.01 -6.30 19.73
C ALA A 5 3.60 -6.85 19.51
N PRO A 6 3.44 -8.05 18.92
CA PRO A 6 2.13 -8.69 18.83
C PRO A 6 1.57 -8.98 20.22
N SER A 7 0.28 -8.83 20.40
CA SER A 7 -0.45 -9.13 21.63
C SER A 7 -1.79 -9.82 21.30
N ARG A 8 -2.43 -10.37 22.32
CA ARG A 8 -3.74 -11.03 22.15
C ARG A 8 -4.87 -10.06 21.80
N THR A 9 -4.69 -8.77 22.04
CA THR A 9 -5.72 -7.74 21.85
C THR A 9 -5.39 -6.76 20.73
N SER A 10 -4.15 -6.76 20.23
CA SER A 10 -3.73 -5.81 19.21
C SER A 10 -3.78 -6.42 17.80
N TYR A 11 -4.14 -5.58 16.83
CA TYR A 11 -4.33 -5.96 15.44
C TYR A 11 -3.42 -5.20 14.48
N ALA A 12 -3.05 -5.87 13.40
CA ALA A 12 -2.60 -5.23 12.18
C ALA A 12 -3.79 -5.09 11.21
N LEU A 13 -4.25 -3.88 10.95
CA LEU A 13 -5.29 -3.59 9.98
C LEU A 13 -4.66 -3.37 8.61
N VAL A 14 -5.06 -4.17 7.62
CA VAL A 14 -4.53 -4.11 6.26
C VAL A 14 -5.65 -3.87 5.26
N THR A 15 -5.57 -2.76 4.51
CA THR A 15 -6.49 -2.50 3.40
C THR A 15 -5.95 -3.09 2.10
N GLY A 16 -6.84 -3.47 1.18
CA GLY A 16 -6.45 -4.20 -0.03
C GLY A 16 -5.99 -5.64 0.25
N ALA A 17 -6.44 -6.23 1.38
CA ALA A 17 -5.94 -7.50 1.90
C ALA A 17 -6.36 -8.75 1.10
N SER A 18 -7.18 -8.61 0.06
CA SER A 18 -7.64 -9.75 -0.72
C SER A 18 -6.69 -10.20 -1.84
N GLN A 19 -5.66 -9.41 -2.16
CA GLN A 19 -4.70 -9.72 -3.23
C GLN A 19 -3.41 -8.89 -3.11
N GLY A 20 -2.39 -9.24 -3.88
CA GLY A 20 -1.18 -8.45 -4.07
C GLY A 20 -0.42 -8.15 -2.77
N ILE A 21 0.16 -6.96 -2.69
CA ILE A 21 0.98 -6.51 -1.56
C ILE A 21 0.20 -6.57 -0.24
N GLY A 22 -1.08 -6.15 -0.23
CA GLY A 22 -1.89 -6.16 0.98
C GLY A 22 -2.11 -7.56 1.52
N LYS A 23 -2.41 -8.56 0.66
CA LYS A 23 -2.54 -9.96 1.06
C LYS A 23 -1.21 -10.49 1.62
N ALA A 24 -0.10 -10.27 0.92
CA ALA A 24 1.22 -10.73 1.37
C ALA A 24 1.59 -10.11 2.74
N MET A 25 1.35 -8.82 2.96
CA MET A 25 1.60 -8.17 4.24
C MET A 25 0.71 -8.73 5.36
N ALA A 26 -0.57 -9.01 5.09
CA ALA A 26 -1.48 -9.62 6.06
C ALA A 26 -0.99 -11.02 6.47
N GLN A 27 -0.55 -11.84 5.51
CA GLN A 27 0.02 -13.16 5.74
C GLN A 27 1.31 -13.10 6.58
N ASP A 28 2.21 -12.18 6.25
CA ASP A 28 3.47 -12.01 7.00
C ASP A 28 3.22 -11.48 8.43
N PHE A 29 2.25 -10.57 8.64
CA PHE A 29 1.90 -10.14 10.00
C PHE A 29 1.26 -11.27 10.80
N ALA A 30 0.38 -12.08 10.21
CA ALA A 30 -0.17 -13.27 10.85
C ALA A 30 0.93 -14.27 11.24
N ALA A 31 1.88 -14.54 10.34
CA ALA A 31 3.05 -15.39 10.61
C ALA A 31 3.95 -14.85 11.72
N LEU A 32 3.97 -13.54 11.95
CA LEU A 32 4.66 -12.89 13.05
C LEU A 32 3.86 -12.88 14.37
N GLY A 33 2.65 -13.47 14.39
CA GLY A 33 1.79 -13.59 15.56
C GLY A 33 0.89 -12.40 15.84
N TYR A 34 0.70 -11.48 14.87
CA TYR A 34 -0.30 -10.42 14.99
C TYR A 34 -1.67 -10.94 14.64
N ASN A 35 -2.70 -10.54 15.40
CA ASN A 35 -4.07 -10.61 14.91
C ASN A 35 -4.23 -9.66 13.73
N VAL A 36 -5.13 -9.96 12.81
CA VAL A 36 -5.29 -9.15 11.59
C VAL A 36 -6.74 -8.71 11.38
N ILE A 37 -6.92 -7.49 10.87
CA ILE A 37 -8.19 -7.01 10.32
C ILE A 37 -7.97 -6.83 8.82
N LEU A 38 -8.68 -7.61 8.02
CA LEU A 38 -8.55 -7.65 6.56
C LEU A 38 -9.64 -6.80 5.93
N VAL A 39 -9.26 -5.75 5.20
CA VAL A 39 -10.21 -4.83 4.57
C VAL A 39 -10.10 -4.92 3.05
N ALA A 40 -11.18 -5.30 2.37
CA ALA A 40 -11.34 -5.24 0.91
C ALA A 40 -12.82 -5.42 0.53
N ARG A 41 -13.16 -5.31 -0.76
CA ARG A 41 -14.55 -5.42 -1.23
C ARG A 41 -15.11 -6.84 -1.25
N ARG A 42 -14.28 -7.84 -1.58
CA ARG A 42 -14.70 -9.23 -1.83
C ARG A 42 -14.85 -9.99 -0.51
N ARG A 43 -16.08 -10.04 0.03
CA ARG A 43 -16.41 -10.67 1.31
C ARG A 43 -15.95 -12.12 1.43
N GLU A 44 -16.40 -12.97 0.54
CA GLU A 44 -16.12 -14.41 0.58
C GLU A 44 -14.63 -14.74 0.55
N LEU A 45 -13.88 -13.98 -0.26
CA LEU A 45 -12.42 -14.13 -0.33
C LEU A 45 -11.73 -13.67 0.96
N LEU A 46 -12.20 -12.58 1.58
CA LEU A 46 -11.66 -12.13 2.87
C LEU A 46 -11.94 -13.14 3.98
N GLU A 47 -13.14 -13.68 4.04
CA GLU A 47 -13.54 -14.70 5.03
C GLU A 47 -12.71 -15.98 4.86
N SER A 48 -12.45 -16.40 3.61
CA SER A 48 -11.57 -17.52 3.31
C SER A 48 -10.14 -17.28 3.77
N ILE A 49 -9.59 -16.10 3.47
CA ILE A 49 -8.23 -15.71 3.90
C ILE A 49 -8.16 -15.64 5.43
N ALA A 50 -9.13 -15.04 6.09
CA ALA A 50 -9.17 -14.94 7.54
C ALA A 50 -9.13 -16.34 8.18
N THR A 51 -10.01 -17.25 7.74
CA THR A 51 -10.04 -18.64 8.22
C THR A 51 -8.71 -19.36 8.01
N GLU A 52 -8.08 -19.20 6.84
CA GLU A 52 -6.76 -19.79 6.56
C GLU A 52 -5.71 -19.28 7.56
N LEU A 53 -5.69 -17.97 7.82
CA LEU A 53 -4.71 -17.35 8.70
C LEU A 53 -4.90 -17.77 10.16
N GLU A 54 -6.14 -17.84 10.65
CA GLU A 54 -6.47 -18.36 11.99
C GLU A 54 -5.99 -19.79 12.18
N GLN A 55 -6.29 -20.67 11.21
CA GLN A 55 -5.90 -22.08 11.28
C GLN A 55 -4.39 -22.29 11.23
N ARG A 56 -3.70 -21.49 10.42
CA ARG A 56 -2.25 -21.65 10.20
C ARG A 56 -1.40 -21.04 11.31
N HIS A 57 -1.84 -19.91 11.89
CA HIS A 57 -1.00 -19.10 12.78
C HIS A 57 -1.53 -18.98 14.21
N ASN A 58 -2.73 -19.53 14.50
CA ASN A 58 -3.37 -19.45 15.81
C ASN A 58 -3.49 -17.99 16.32
N ILE A 59 -3.97 -17.12 15.44
CA ILE A 59 -4.28 -15.71 15.67
C ILE A 59 -5.77 -15.46 15.47
N ASP A 60 -6.26 -14.28 15.83
CA ASP A 60 -7.59 -13.82 15.47
C ASP A 60 -7.57 -13.04 14.16
N ALA A 61 -8.49 -13.32 13.23
CA ALA A 61 -8.54 -12.66 11.93
C ALA A 61 -9.98 -12.19 11.60
N ILE A 62 -10.14 -10.88 11.49
CA ILE A 62 -11.42 -10.24 11.20
C ILE A 62 -11.51 -9.90 9.71
N ALA A 63 -12.48 -10.47 9.01
CA ALA A 63 -12.85 -10.04 7.66
C ALA A 63 -13.80 -8.84 7.74
N LEU A 64 -13.38 -7.68 7.22
CA LEU A 64 -14.17 -6.45 7.18
C LEU A 64 -14.40 -6.01 5.72
N PRO A 65 -15.47 -6.48 5.07
CA PRO A 65 -15.79 -6.08 3.70
C PRO A 65 -16.14 -4.59 3.64
N ALA A 66 -15.39 -3.83 2.83
CA ALA A 66 -15.60 -2.39 2.65
C ALA A 66 -15.08 -1.93 1.29
N ASP A 67 -15.79 -1.00 0.64
CA ASP A 67 -15.32 -0.23 -0.50
C ASP A 67 -14.82 1.14 -0.01
N LEU A 68 -13.50 1.28 0.04
CA LEU A 68 -12.86 2.50 0.55
C LEU A 68 -12.98 3.72 -0.39
N ALA A 69 -13.64 3.59 -1.55
CA ALA A 69 -14.07 4.73 -2.34
C ALA A 69 -15.43 5.29 -1.86
N VAL A 70 -16.13 4.59 -0.96
CA VAL A 70 -17.43 4.98 -0.40
C VAL A 70 -17.26 5.54 1.01
N ALA A 71 -17.78 6.74 1.25
CA ALA A 71 -17.57 7.47 2.50
C ALA A 71 -18.09 6.72 3.73
N ASP A 72 -19.25 6.04 3.63
CA ASP A 72 -19.85 5.28 4.73
C ASP A 72 -19.01 4.05 5.09
N ASP A 73 -18.42 3.40 4.09
CA ASP A 73 -17.52 2.27 4.31
C ASP A 73 -16.21 2.71 4.96
N VAL A 74 -15.66 3.86 4.55
CA VAL A 74 -14.50 4.48 5.23
C VAL A 74 -14.85 4.79 6.68
N ALA A 75 -16.05 5.31 6.97
CA ALA A 75 -16.49 5.56 8.34
C ALA A 75 -16.55 4.27 9.17
N ARG A 76 -17.11 3.17 8.63
CA ARG A 76 -17.12 1.85 9.32
C ARG A 76 -15.71 1.34 9.65
N VAL A 77 -14.76 1.49 8.71
CA VAL A 77 -13.36 1.10 8.98
C VAL A 77 -12.73 2.03 10.02
N THR A 78 -13.03 3.31 10.00
CA THR A 78 -12.60 4.28 11.02
C THR A 78 -13.14 3.91 12.41
N ASP A 79 -14.42 3.52 12.51
CA ASP A 79 -15.04 3.06 13.76
C ASP A 79 -14.39 1.76 14.25
N THR A 80 -14.02 0.87 13.33
CA THR A 80 -13.26 -0.34 13.68
C THR A 80 -11.89 0.01 14.28
N ILE A 81 -11.18 0.99 13.71
CA ILE A 81 -9.91 1.50 14.26
C ILE A 81 -10.12 2.12 15.65
N ALA A 82 -11.26 2.77 15.88
CA ALA A 82 -11.58 3.40 17.17
C ALA A 82 -11.93 2.37 18.27
N THR A 83 -12.55 1.24 17.89
CA THR A 83 -13.07 0.22 18.83
C THR A 83 -12.11 -0.94 19.06
N HIS A 84 -11.16 -1.20 18.17
CA HIS A 84 -10.12 -2.22 18.31
C HIS A 84 -8.76 -1.60 18.59
N GLU A 85 -7.88 -2.35 19.23
CA GLU A 85 -6.49 -1.92 19.41
C GLU A 85 -5.68 -2.15 18.11
N VAL A 86 -5.87 -1.27 17.14
CA VAL A 86 -5.05 -1.29 15.93
C VAL A 86 -3.66 -0.74 16.26
N SER A 87 -2.67 -1.62 16.34
CA SER A 87 -1.28 -1.28 16.59
C SER A 87 -0.47 -1.04 15.32
N ILE A 88 -0.92 -1.63 14.21
CA ILE A 88 -0.33 -1.45 12.88
C ILE A 88 -1.44 -1.14 11.88
N LEU A 89 -1.26 -0.09 11.06
CA LEU A 89 -2.12 0.22 9.92
C LEU A 89 -1.32 0.10 8.63
N VAL A 90 -1.84 -0.67 7.66
CA VAL A 90 -1.30 -0.75 6.30
C VAL A 90 -2.36 -0.26 5.31
N ASN A 91 -2.16 0.90 4.73
CA ASN A 91 -2.97 1.43 3.65
C ASN A 91 -2.43 0.93 2.30
N SER A 92 -2.93 -0.22 1.83
CA SER A 92 -2.48 -0.89 0.59
C SER A 92 -3.56 -0.96 -0.50
N ALA A 93 -4.81 -0.62 -0.20
CA ALA A 93 -5.86 -0.54 -1.22
C ALA A 93 -5.53 0.55 -2.25
N GLY A 94 -5.73 0.25 -3.53
CA GLY A 94 -5.51 1.21 -4.60
C GLY A 94 -5.82 0.62 -5.97
N ILE A 95 -6.11 1.51 -6.92
CA ILE A 95 -6.34 1.21 -8.34
C ILE A 95 -5.55 2.18 -9.21
N ALA A 96 -5.44 1.88 -10.49
CA ALA A 96 -4.80 2.75 -11.49
C ALA A 96 -5.63 2.79 -12.77
N SER A 97 -5.67 3.95 -13.43
CA SER A 97 -6.16 4.15 -14.79
C SER A 97 -4.97 4.35 -15.74
N PHE A 98 -5.15 3.97 -16.99
CA PHE A 98 -4.16 4.16 -18.04
C PHE A 98 -4.85 4.73 -19.29
N GLY A 99 -4.25 5.71 -19.92
CA GLY A 99 -4.74 6.40 -21.10
C GLY A 99 -4.78 7.92 -20.93
N PRO A 100 -5.04 8.69 -22.02
CA PRO A 100 -5.12 10.15 -21.97
C PRO A 100 -6.18 10.60 -20.95
N PHE A 101 -5.86 11.61 -20.15
CA PHE A 101 -6.73 12.07 -19.04
C PHE A 101 -8.16 12.41 -19.48
N MET A 102 -8.32 13.05 -20.64
CA MET A 102 -9.63 13.44 -21.15
C MET A 102 -10.48 12.28 -21.68
N ASP A 103 -9.85 11.13 -21.94
CA ASP A 103 -10.51 9.92 -22.46
C ASP A 103 -10.91 8.96 -21.34
N GLN A 104 -10.49 9.25 -20.09
CA GLN A 104 -10.81 8.42 -18.94
C GLN A 104 -12.25 8.61 -18.47
N ASP A 105 -12.87 7.54 -17.98
CA ASP A 105 -14.15 7.63 -17.28
C ASP A 105 -14.01 8.44 -16.00
N TRP A 106 -14.72 9.57 -15.92
CA TRP A 106 -14.66 10.46 -14.78
C TRP A 106 -15.09 9.80 -13.46
N SER A 107 -16.03 8.86 -13.49
CA SER A 107 -16.43 8.11 -12.29
C SER A 107 -15.33 7.22 -11.77
N TYR A 108 -14.55 6.59 -12.67
CA TYR A 108 -13.40 5.80 -12.31
C TYR A 108 -12.24 6.66 -11.76
N GLU A 109 -12.00 7.81 -12.39
CA GLU A 109 -10.99 8.78 -11.92
C GLU A 109 -11.31 9.29 -10.51
N THR A 110 -12.58 9.61 -10.24
CA THR A 110 -13.05 10.01 -8.91
C THR A 110 -12.89 8.88 -7.90
N THR A 111 -13.29 7.67 -8.27
CA THR A 111 -13.11 6.46 -7.44
C THR A 111 -11.62 6.24 -7.11
N GLN A 112 -10.74 6.40 -8.08
CA GLN A 112 -9.29 6.30 -7.88
C GLN A 112 -8.78 7.35 -6.90
N PHE A 113 -9.25 8.58 -7.00
CA PHE A 113 -8.87 9.66 -6.10
C PHE A 113 -9.32 9.39 -4.65
N GLU A 114 -10.60 9.01 -4.48
CA GLU A 114 -11.15 8.68 -3.16
C GLU A 114 -10.41 7.49 -2.52
N LEU A 115 -10.20 6.42 -3.26
CA LEU A 115 -9.55 5.22 -2.76
C LEU A 115 -8.07 5.44 -2.46
N ASN A 116 -7.31 6.00 -3.42
CA ASN A 116 -5.86 6.10 -3.31
C ASN A 116 -5.40 7.26 -2.42
N GLY A 117 -6.20 8.31 -2.28
CA GLY A 117 -5.86 9.53 -1.54
C GLY A 117 -6.68 9.73 -0.28
N THR A 118 -7.99 9.98 -0.45
CA THR A 118 -8.88 10.37 0.65
C THR A 118 -8.97 9.28 1.73
N ALA A 119 -9.13 8.01 1.33
CA ALA A 119 -9.20 6.91 2.28
C ALA A 119 -7.89 6.77 3.09
N VAL A 120 -6.73 6.83 2.41
CA VAL A 120 -5.41 6.78 3.08
C VAL A 120 -5.29 7.89 4.12
N HIS A 121 -5.65 9.12 3.76
CA HIS A 121 -5.61 10.26 4.68
C HIS A 121 -6.53 10.07 5.90
N ARG A 122 -7.78 9.65 5.69
CA ARG A 122 -8.77 9.44 6.76
C ARG A 122 -8.37 8.31 7.71
N LEU A 123 -7.99 7.16 7.19
CA LEU A 123 -7.60 6.01 8.00
C LEU A 123 -6.30 6.27 8.78
N THR A 124 -5.33 6.95 8.15
CA THR A 124 -4.11 7.39 8.84
C THR A 124 -4.43 8.31 10.00
N ARG A 125 -5.34 9.29 9.81
CA ARG A 125 -5.80 10.20 10.89
C ARG A 125 -6.44 9.41 12.02
N ALA A 126 -7.38 8.52 11.74
CA ALA A 126 -8.06 7.71 12.74
C ALA A 126 -7.08 6.83 13.55
N ALA A 127 -6.09 6.22 12.89
CA ALA A 127 -5.07 5.44 13.56
C ALA A 127 -4.20 6.32 14.49
N LEU A 128 -3.76 7.49 14.03
CA LEU A 128 -2.95 8.42 14.83
C LEU A 128 -3.68 8.90 16.08
N GLU A 129 -4.99 9.16 16.03
CA GLU A 129 -5.79 9.53 17.19
C GLU A 129 -5.77 8.49 18.31
N ARG A 130 -5.56 7.22 17.95
CA ARG A 130 -5.47 6.09 18.88
C ARG A 130 -4.03 5.74 19.27
N MET A 131 -3.08 5.88 18.35
CA MET A 131 -1.68 5.51 18.55
C MET A 131 -0.90 6.55 19.37
N LEU A 132 -1.13 7.86 19.13
CA LEU A 132 -0.39 8.94 19.80
C LEU A 132 -0.56 8.95 21.32
N PRO A 133 -1.79 8.84 21.89
CA PRO A 133 -1.96 8.77 23.34
C PRO A 133 -1.26 7.56 23.98
N ARG A 134 -1.23 6.42 23.28
CA ARG A 134 -0.54 5.20 23.73
C ARG A 134 0.97 5.26 23.52
N ARG A 135 1.48 6.24 22.77
CA ARG A 135 2.87 6.37 22.35
C ARG A 135 3.41 5.10 21.68
N SER A 136 2.55 4.38 20.97
CA SER A 136 2.85 3.11 20.33
C SER A 136 1.99 2.91 19.09
N GLY A 137 2.60 2.64 17.96
CA GLY A 137 1.93 2.35 16.70
C GLY A 137 2.87 2.40 15.50
N ALA A 138 2.47 1.75 14.42
CA ALA A 138 3.18 1.81 13.16
C ALA A 138 2.21 1.92 11.98
N ILE A 139 2.50 2.83 11.06
CA ILE A 139 1.71 3.06 9.85
C ILE A 139 2.59 2.78 8.64
N CYS A 140 2.06 2.05 7.68
CA CYS A 140 2.63 1.89 6.35
C CYS A 140 1.63 2.38 5.30
N ASN A 141 1.98 3.41 4.55
CA ASN A 141 1.20 3.86 3.40
C ASN A 141 1.86 3.39 2.10
N VAL A 142 1.08 2.71 1.25
CA VAL A 142 1.56 2.22 -0.03
C VAL A 142 1.36 3.30 -1.10
N GLY A 143 2.44 4.05 -1.31
CA GLY A 143 2.58 4.98 -2.42
C GLY A 143 2.95 4.28 -3.73
N SER A 144 3.88 4.85 -4.45
CA SER A 144 4.48 4.26 -5.67
C SER A 144 5.76 5.00 -6.04
N ALA A 145 6.70 4.32 -6.69
CA ALA A 145 7.80 4.97 -7.39
C ALA A 145 7.29 5.94 -8.49
N ALA A 146 6.13 5.63 -9.09
CA ALA A 146 5.45 6.47 -10.06
C ALA A 146 5.05 7.85 -9.50
N GLY A 147 4.83 7.98 -8.19
CA GLY A 147 4.53 9.27 -7.56
C GLY A 147 5.73 10.25 -7.50
N ASN A 148 6.90 9.87 -7.98
CA ASN A 148 8.09 10.72 -7.98
C ASN A 148 8.44 11.30 -9.37
N ILE A 149 7.74 10.87 -10.41
CA ILE A 149 8.00 11.27 -11.80
C ILE A 149 6.68 11.55 -12.53
N PRO A 150 6.63 12.51 -13.44
CA PRO A 150 5.46 12.69 -14.30
C PRO A 150 5.39 11.55 -15.32
N ILE A 151 4.24 10.86 -15.35
CA ILE A 151 3.98 9.76 -16.27
C ILE A 151 2.80 10.16 -17.14
N PRO A 152 3.00 10.46 -18.43
CA PRO A 152 1.90 10.66 -19.38
C PRO A 152 0.96 9.44 -19.41
N ASN A 153 -0.33 9.66 -19.66
CA ASN A 153 -1.39 8.64 -19.67
C ASN A 153 -1.64 7.94 -18.31
N ASN A 154 -1.20 8.56 -17.21
CA ASN A 154 -1.40 8.04 -15.86
C ASN A 154 -1.55 9.18 -14.82
N ALA A 155 -2.12 10.31 -15.25
CA ALA A 155 -2.09 11.57 -14.53
C ALA A 155 -2.71 11.48 -13.13
N THR A 156 -3.92 10.95 -13.00
CA THR A 156 -4.62 10.83 -11.71
C THR A 156 -3.92 9.87 -10.75
N TYR A 157 -3.41 8.75 -11.27
CA TYR A 157 -2.62 7.84 -10.45
C TYR A 157 -1.37 8.52 -9.90
N VAL A 158 -0.60 9.20 -10.76
CA VAL A 158 0.59 9.98 -10.35
C VAL A 158 0.22 11.02 -9.33
N PHE A 159 -0.86 11.79 -9.54
CA PHE A 159 -1.34 12.79 -8.60
C PHE A 159 -1.62 12.19 -7.21
N THR A 160 -2.37 11.08 -7.14
CA THR A 160 -2.71 10.43 -5.88
C THR A 160 -1.47 9.85 -5.19
N LYS A 161 -0.60 9.17 -5.93
CA LYS A 161 0.60 8.53 -5.37
C LYS A 161 1.68 9.54 -4.97
N ALA A 162 1.82 10.65 -5.71
CA ALA A 162 2.68 11.77 -5.30
C ALA A 162 2.20 12.39 -3.97
N GLY A 163 0.88 12.60 -3.85
CA GLY A 163 0.27 13.07 -2.60
C GLY A 163 0.55 12.13 -1.43
N VAL A 164 0.31 10.82 -1.60
CA VAL A 164 0.58 9.81 -0.56
C VAL A 164 2.07 9.75 -0.20
N ASN A 165 2.97 9.83 -1.19
CA ASN A 165 4.41 9.84 -0.94
C ASN A 165 4.79 11.03 -0.05
N ALA A 166 4.43 12.25 -0.45
CA ALA A 166 4.76 13.47 0.28
C ALA A 166 4.11 13.51 1.68
N PHE A 167 2.83 13.14 1.78
CA PHE A 167 2.09 13.07 3.03
C PHE A 167 2.75 12.12 4.04
N THR A 168 3.10 10.91 3.58
CA THR A 168 3.70 9.89 4.44
C THR A 168 5.08 10.31 4.94
N GLU A 169 5.89 10.91 4.07
CA GLU A 169 7.22 11.40 4.45
C GLU A 169 7.15 12.59 5.40
N ALA A 170 6.21 13.51 5.22
CA ALA A 170 5.96 14.60 6.17
C ALA A 170 5.60 14.03 7.55
N LEU A 171 4.64 13.10 7.62
CA LEU A 171 4.25 12.44 8.87
C LEU A 171 5.42 11.70 9.52
N HIS A 172 6.29 11.05 8.75
CA HIS A 172 7.47 10.40 9.34
C HIS A 172 8.30 11.36 10.19
N TYR A 173 8.47 12.61 9.73
CA TYR A 173 9.23 13.63 10.48
C TYR A 173 8.42 14.23 11.65
N GLU A 174 7.13 14.49 11.47
CA GLU A 174 6.25 15.00 12.52
C GLU A 174 6.13 14.03 13.70
N LEU A 175 6.17 12.73 13.44
CA LEU A 175 6.02 11.68 14.45
C LEU A 175 7.29 11.38 15.25
N LYS A 176 8.41 12.04 14.98
CA LYS A 176 9.65 11.82 15.72
C LYS A 176 9.45 12.09 17.23
N GLY A 177 9.89 11.12 18.05
CA GLY A 177 9.78 11.23 19.52
C GLY A 177 8.40 10.90 20.11
N THR A 178 7.38 10.67 19.28
CA THR A 178 6.01 10.38 19.75
C THR A 178 5.81 8.93 20.18
N GLY A 179 6.65 7.99 19.73
CA GLY A 179 6.46 6.55 19.92
C GLY A 179 5.71 5.89 18.74
N VAL A 180 5.26 6.66 17.76
CA VAL A 180 4.58 6.16 16.54
C VAL A 180 5.49 6.33 15.33
N SER A 181 5.46 5.35 14.43
CA SER A 181 6.23 5.39 13.18
C SER A 181 5.32 5.47 11.95
N CYS A 182 5.81 6.11 10.90
CA CYS A 182 5.14 6.15 9.60
C CYS A 182 6.16 5.88 8.51
N THR A 183 5.93 4.82 7.71
CA THR A 183 6.83 4.36 6.64
C THR A 183 6.11 4.43 5.30
N LEU A 184 6.75 5.02 4.31
CA LEU A 184 6.32 4.98 2.92
C LEU A 184 6.85 3.71 2.26
N LEU A 185 5.93 2.89 1.73
CA LEU A 185 6.27 1.87 0.74
C LEU A 185 6.05 2.46 -0.65
N ALA A 186 7.12 2.61 -1.43
CA ALA A 186 7.07 3.15 -2.79
C ALA A 186 7.57 2.09 -3.81
N PRO A 187 6.75 1.07 -4.12
CA PRO A 187 7.17 -0.02 -4.99
C PRO A 187 7.33 0.47 -6.44
N GLY A 188 8.24 -0.17 -7.17
CA GLY A 188 8.23 -0.23 -8.62
C GLY A 188 7.26 -1.32 -9.11
N PRO A 189 7.49 -1.95 -10.25
CA PRO A 189 6.69 -3.07 -10.72
C PRO A 189 6.73 -4.25 -9.73
N VAL A 190 5.55 -4.73 -9.32
CA VAL A 190 5.38 -5.86 -8.39
C VAL A 190 4.35 -6.84 -8.94
N ARG A 191 4.65 -8.13 -8.90
CA ARG A 191 3.75 -9.20 -9.37
C ARG A 191 3.92 -10.48 -8.53
N GLU A 192 3.11 -11.48 -8.81
CA GLU A 192 3.34 -12.84 -8.30
C GLU A 192 4.65 -13.41 -8.85
N ALA A 193 5.27 -14.31 -8.09
CA ALA A 193 6.55 -14.92 -8.47
C ALA A 193 6.42 -15.76 -9.76
N THR A 194 5.25 -16.36 -9.97
CA THR A 194 4.94 -17.18 -11.15
C THR A 194 3.56 -16.78 -11.67
N ILE A 195 3.51 -16.32 -12.92
CA ILE A 195 2.25 -16.00 -13.63
C ILE A 195 2.21 -16.91 -14.86
N ALA A 196 1.09 -17.64 -15.02
CA ALA A 196 0.87 -18.42 -16.23
C ALA A 196 0.82 -17.51 -17.46
N GLU A 197 1.32 -17.96 -18.62
CA GLU A 197 1.39 -17.13 -19.85
C GLU A 197 0.01 -16.59 -20.26
N GLU A 198 -1.05 -17.37 -20.06
CA GLU A 198 -2.44 -17.01 -20.35
C GLU A 198 -2.99 -15.91 -19.44
N ASP A 199 -2.44 -15.79 -18.21
CA ASP A 199 -2.87 -14.79 -17.21
C ASP A 199 -2.01 -13.51 -17.25
N GLN A 200 -0.98 -13.45 -18.13
CA GLN A 200 -0.12 -12.29 -18.23
C GLN A 200 -0.85 -11.08 -18.82
N SER A 201 -0.85 -9.99 -18.06
CA SER A 201 -1.33 -8.69 -18.50
C SER A 201 -0.41 -8.09 -19.59
N ILE A 202 -0.88 -7.06 -20.28
CA ILE A 202 -0.03 -6.28 -21.21
C ILE A 202 1.22 -5.76 -20.50
N VAL A 203 1.08 -5.37 -19.24
CA VAL A 203 2.18 -4.87 -18.38
C VAL A 203 3.23 -5.96 -18.16
N ASP A 204 2.81 -7.19 -17.90
CA ASP A 204 3.70 -8.33 -17.68
C ASP A 204 4.55 -8.65 -18.92
N LYS A 205 3.98 -8.45 -20.11
CA LYS A 205 4.67 -8.69 -21.40
C LYS A 205 5.66 -7.58 -21.78
N VAL A 206 5.42 -6.36 -21.30
CA VAL A 206 6.23 -5.17 -21.67
C VAL A 206 7.36 -4.93 -20.69
N VAL A 207 7.17 -5.25 -19.41
CA VAL A 207 8.17 -5.07 -18.36
C VAL A 207 9.12 -6.28 -18.31
N PRO A 208 10.43 -6.13 -18.55
CA PRO A 208 11.39 -7.22 -18.42
C PRO A 208 11.36 -7.89 -17.04
N ASP A 209 11.50 -9.21 -16.98
CA ASP A 209 11.40 -10.01 -15.75
C ASP A 209 12.30 -9.51 -14.62
N PHE A 210 13.51 -9.08 -14.93
CA PHE A 210 14.47 -8.60 -13.95
C PHE A 210 14.08 -7.28 -13.26
N LEU A 211 13.05 -6.57 -13.77
CA LEU A 211 12.49 -5.36 -13.16
C LEU A 211 11.44 -5.65 -12.10
N TRP A 212 10.88 -6.86 -12.09
CA TRP A 212 9.83 -7.22 -11.17
C TRP A 212 10.33 -7.58 -9.78
N THR A 213 9.54 -7.22 -8.80
CA THR A 213 9.66 -7.66 -7.42
C THR A 213 8.44 -8.50 -7.07
N THR A 214 8.58 -9.59 -6.31
CA THR A 214 7.42 -10.38 -5.88
C THR A 214 6.67 -9.69 -4.75
N TYR A 215 5.39 -10.02 -4.57
CA TYR A 215 4.59 -9.49 -3.46
C TYR A 215 5.19 -9.89 -2.10
N GLU A 216 5.69 -11.10 -1.97
CA GLU A 216 6.31 -11.63 -0.74
C GLU A 216 7.60 -10.87 -0.41
N SER A 217 8.48 -10.70 -1.40
CA SER A 217 9.72 -9.92 -1.21
C SER A 217 9.42 -8.48 -0.86
N CYS A 218 8.44 -7.87 -1.54
CA CYS A 218 7.96 -6.53 -1.25
C CYS A 218 7.45 -6.39 0.20
N SER A 219 6.65 -7.35 0.67
CA SER A 219 6.13 -7.38 2.04
C SER A 219 7.26 -7.50 3.06
N GLN A 220 8.15 -8.47 2.90
CA GLN A 220 9.26 -8.74 3.83
C GLN A 220 10.21 -7.55 3.95
N GLU A 221 10.63 -6.95 2.82
CA GLU A 221 11.45 -5.74 2.84
C GLU A 221 10.74 -4.58 3.54
N THR A 222 9.41 -4.45 3.33
CA THR A 222 8.61 -3.39 3.96
C THR A 222 8.52 -3.56 5.47
N ILE A 223 8.20 -4.76 5.95
CA ILE A 223 8.14 -5.06 7.39
C ILE A 223 9.51 -4.86 8.05
N ALA A 224 10.59 -5.27 7.38
CA ALA A 224 11.94 -5.02 7.85
C ALA A 224 12.28 -3.51 7.93
N ALA A 225 11.79 -2.70 6.98
CA ALA A 225 11.94 -1.24 6.99
C ALA A 225 11.11 -0.59 8.12
N MET A 226 9.87 -1.04 8.33
CA MET A 226 9.02 -0.60 9.44
C MET A 226 9.65 -0.87 10.80
N ARG A 227 10.25 -2.06 11.00
CA ARG A 227 10.99 -2.42 12.24
C ARG A 227 12.15 -1.47 12.52
N ARG A 228 12.79 -0.93 11.48
CA ARG A 228 13.90 0.03 11.59
C ARG A 228 13.44 1.48 11.56
N ASN A 229 12.12 1.73 11.56
CA ASN A 229 11.53 3.06 11.40
C ASN A 229 12.13 3.82 10.21
N GLN A 230 12.25 3.16 9.07
CA GLN A 230 12.73 3.80 7.84
C GLN A 230 11.63 4.67 7.25
N ARG A 231 12.00 5.88 6.81
CA ARG A 231 11.09 6.82 6.18
C ARG A 231 10.45 6.25 4.91
N ARG A 232 11.27 5.62 4.06
CA ARG A 232 10.87 5.10 2.75
C ARG A 232 11.53 3.75 2.50
N VAL A 233 10.78 2.86 1.89
CA VAL A 233 11.29 1.62 1.30
C VAL A 233 10.87 1.54 -0.17
N VAL A 234 11.83 1.20 -1.03
CA VAL A 234 11.62 0.87 -2.44
C VAL A 234 12.10 -0.57 -2.60
N PRO A 235 11.19 -1.56 -2.70
CA PRO A 235 11.58 -2.97 -2.76
C PRO A 235 12.29 -3.30 -4.07
N GLY A 236 13.20 -4.27 -3.99
CA GLY A 236 13.97 -4.76 -5.13
C GLY A 236 15.17 -3.87 -5.49
N PRO A 237 16.30 -4.49 -5.90
CA PRO A 237 17.55 -3.76 -6.15
C PRO A 237 17.45 -2.80 -7.32
N LEU A 238 16.76 -3.20 -8.37
CA LEU A 238 16.62 -2.38 -9.57
C LEU A 238 15.66 -1.22 -9.38
N SER A 239 14.53 -1.43 -8.69
CA SER A 239 13.62 -0.35 -8.31
C SER A 239 14.31 0.69 -7.43
N LYS A 240 15.21 0.25 -6.53
CA LYS A 240 16.09 1.15 -5.75
C LYS A 240 17.00 1.99 -6.63
N ALA A 241 17.68 1.35 -7.59
CA ALA A 241 18.57 2.03 -8.54
C ALA A 241 17.81 3.04 -9.40
N MET A 242 16.66 2.65 -9.97
CA MET A 242 15.82 3.54 -10.77
C MET A 242 15.25 4.70 -9.95
N ASN A 243 14.80 4.45 -8.73
CA ASN A 243 14.32 5.51 -7.84
C ASN A 243 15.44 6.52 -7.52
N THR A 244 16.66 6.05 -7.28
CA THR A 244 17.81 6.96 -7.06
C THR A 244 18.13 7.77 -8.31
N LEU A 245 18.13 7.12 -9.48
CA LEU A 245 18.40 7.77 -10.76
C LEU A 245 17.33 8.84 -11.08
N SER A 246 16.05 8.56 -10.79
CA SER A 246 14.96 9.53 -11.01
C SER A 246 15.04 10.77 -10.12
N GLN A 247 15.76 10.72 -9.01
CA GLN A 247 15.99 11.87 -8.14
C GLN A 247 17.17 12.77 -8.63
N VAL A 248 18.03 12.23 -9.48
CA VAL A 248 19.23 12.92 -9.96
C VAL A 248 19.06 13.43 -11.38
N LEU A 249 18.37 12.71 -12.24
CA LEU A 249 18.16 13.10 -13.63
C LEU A 249 17.06 14.17 -13.77
N PRO A 250 17.25 15.17 -14.64
CA PRO A 250 16.21 16.17 -14.91
C PRO A 250 14.95 15.55 -15.49
N THR A 251 13.79 16.02 -15.02
CA THR A 251 12.47 15.58 -15.47
C THR A 251 12.29 15.54 -17.00
N PRO A 252 12.76 16.53 -17.79
CA PRO A 252 12.65 16.48 -19.25
C PRO A 252 13.33 15.29 -19.93
N VAL A 253 14.29 14.65 -19.25
CA VAL A 253 14.99 13.46 -19.76
C VAL A 253 14.22 12.19 -19.40
N ILE A 254 13.67 12.14 -18.19
CA ILE A 254 12.99 10.92 -17.68
C ILE A 254 11.57 10.79 -18.23
N ALA A 255 10.81 11.89 -18.27
CA ALA A 255 9.39 11.85 -18.64
C ALA A 255 9.11 11.24 -20.04
N PRO A 256 9.86 11.59 -21.12
CA PRO A 256 9.65 10.95 -22.43
C PRO A 256 9.98 9.46 -22.44
N LEU A 257 11.01 9.02 -21.72
CA LEU A 257 11.42 7.62 -21.65
C LEU A 257 10.36 6.78 -20.95
N VAL A 258 9.88 7.26 -19.81
CA VAL A 258 8.83 6.60 -19.05
C VAL A 258 7.49 6.69 -19.79
N GLY A 259 7.17 7.84 -20.38
CA GLY A 259 5.95 8.05 -21.17
C GLY A 259 5.84 7.08 -22.36
N SER A 260 6.93 6.81 -23.09
CA SER A 260 6.93 5.85 -24.19
C SER A 260 6.67 4.40 -23.74
N PHE A 261 7.07 4.09 -22.50
CA PHE A 261 6.80 2.78 -21.88
C PHE A 261 5.32 2.65 -21.48
N TYR A 262 4.76 3.66 -20.81
CA TYR A 262 3.36 3.65 -20.38
C TYR A 262 2.36 3.84 -21.52
N ALA A 263 2.74 4.48 -22.62
CA ALA A 263 1.90 4.59 -23.83
C ALA A 263 1.59 3.24 -24.49
N LYS A 264 2.32 2.17 -24.14
CA LYS A 264 2.07 0.81 -24.62
C LYS A 264 1.06 0.05 -23.75
N MET A 265 0.58 0.66 -22.65
CA MET A 265 -0.31 0.04 -21.69
C MET A 265 -1.76 0.55 -21.79
N GLY A 266 -1.99 1.64 -22.58
CA GLY A 266 -3.30 2.26 -22.77
C GLY A 266 -3.91 2.02 -24.13
#